data_c642c6dca50f7ed08c0528611387d4be
#
_entry.id   c642c6dca50f7ed08c0528611387d4be
#
_cell.length_a   1.000
_cell.length_b   1.000
_cell.length_c   1.000
_cell.angle_alpha   90.00
_cell.angle_beta   90.00
_cell.angle_gamma   90.00
#
_symmetry.space_group_name_H-M   'P 1'
#
loop_
_entity.id
_entity.type
_entity.pdbx_description
1 polymer ?
#
loop_
_entity_poly.entity_id
_entity_poly.type
_entity_poly.pdbx_seq_one_letter_code
_entity_poly.pdbx_strand_id
1 'polypeptide(L)'
;MHNAAVRVVVLIVGVVFAAGLPVRASGQAVAIAGRIGDRPDSITTFPGPTPRLPDGHPDLGNGKGSWNPRVIANIAGVGDPNRSPVERIVDVPFQPGAKGVYEERQRNLQQQDPESKCLPPGIPRMMATPFPFQIFQLSDRVLFVFEGGAHVWRTIFTDGRPHPKEPNPSFLGDSIGHWEGDTLVADAVGFNEATWLDQAGHPHTEALHVIERFTRTNERTLHYGVTIDDPHAYTQPWSTSYTIPWAAGAELYEYICQETNRDLGHMVRK
;
A
#
# COMPACT_ATOMS: atom_id res chain seq x y z
N MET A 1 -43.18 1.39 -79.30
CA MET A 1 -43.17 2.87 -79.44
C MET A 1 -44.11 3.43 -78.43
N HIS A 2 -43.65 3.92 -77.31
CA HIS A 2 -44.21 4.96 -76.45
C HIS A 2 -43.32 5.11 -75.22
N ASN A 3 -42.57 6.18 -75.23
CA ASN A 3 -41.74 6.59 -74.06
C ASN A 3 -42.68 7.20 -73.00
N ALA A 4 -42.65 6.68 -71.78
CA ALA A 4 -43.25 7.31 -70.63
C ALA A 4 -42.13 7.87 -69.73
N ALA A 5 -42.02 9.19 -69.71
CA ALA A 5 -41.10 9.92 -68.87
C ALA A 5 -41.63 9.93 -67.41
N VAL A 6 -40.84 9.39 -66.54
CA VAL A 6 -41.12 9.47 -65.10
C VAL A 6 -40.55 10.79 -64.56
N ARG A 7 -41.42 11.67 -64.08
CA ARG A 7 -41.05 12.89 -63.36
C ARG A 7 -40.78 12.54 -61.87
N VAL A 8 -39.52 12.71 -61.47
CA VAL A 8 -39.14 12.64 -60.07
C VAL A 8 -39.43 13.97 -59.41
N VAL A 9 -40.34 13.98 -58.44
CA VAL A 9 -40.61 15.13 -57.57
C VAL A 9 -39.66 15.01 -56.36
N VAL A 10 -38.72 15.95 -56.25
CA VAL A 10 -37.83 16.06 -55.08
C VAL A 10 -38.53 16.91 -54.04
N LEU A 11 -38.99 16.28 -52.95
CA LEU A 11 -39.49 16.97 -51.76
C LEU A 11 -38.31 17.40 -50.89
N ILE A 12 -38.03 18.69 -50.83
CA ILE A 12 -37.08 19.28 -49.90
C ILE A 12 -37.77 19.42 -48.53
N VAL A 13 -37.45 18.53 -47.60
CA VAL A 13 -37.85 18.66 -46.20
C VAL A 13 -36.83 19.59 -45.52
N GLY A 14 -37.29 20.80 -45.23
CA GLY A 14 -36.50 21.75 -44.42
C GLY A 14 -36.38 21.29 -42.98
N VAL A 15 -35.18 20.99 -42.56
CA VAL A 15 -34.88 20.74 -41.16
C VAL A 15 -34.63 22.07 -40.45
N VAL A 16 -35.58 22.46 -39.60
CA VAL A 16 -35.43 23.59 -38.71
C VAL A 16 -34.45 23.18 -37.60
N PHE A 17 -33.26 23.74 -37.60
CA PHE A 17 -32.35 23.66 -36.48
C PHE A 17 -32.88 24.54 -35.33
N ALA A 18 -33.49 23.93 -34.33
CA ALA A 18 -33.71 24.56 -33.06
C ALA A 18 -32.36 24.69 -32.35
N ALA A 19 -31.91 25.94 -32.15
CA ALA A 19 -30.72 26.23 -31.36
C ALA A 19 -30.97 25.81 -29.90
N GLY A 20 -30.54 24.60 -29.55
CA GLY A 20 -30.51 24.13 -28.19
C GLY A 20 -29.43 24.87 -27.42
N LEU A 21 -29.85 25.63 -26.41
CA LEU A 21 -28.97 26.22 -25.40
C LEU A 21 -28.15 25.08 -24.75
N PRO A 22 -26.83 25.26 -24.51
CA PRO A 22 -26.06 24.25 -23.82
C PRO A 22 -26.55 24.19 -22.36
N VAL A 23 -27.22 23.10 -22.01
CA VAL A 23 -27.44 22.75 -20.61
C VAL A 23 -26.03 22.47 -20.04
N ARG A 24 -25.52 23.41 -19.26
CA ARG A 24 -24.39 23.18 -18.41
C ARG A 24 -24.83 22.12 -17.38
N ALA A 25 -24.54 20.88 -17.66
CA ALA A 25 -24.50 19.86 -16.63
C ALA A 25 -23.33 20.24 -15.70
N SER A 26 -23.64 20.89 -14.58
CA SER A 26 -22.75 20.99 -13.45
C SER A 26 -22.69 19.61 -12.80
N GLY A 27 -22.02 18.70 -13.48
CA GLY A 27 -21.51 17.49 -12.84
C GLY A 27 -20.46 17.95 -11.86
N GLN A 28 -20.83 18.10 -10.59
CA GLN A 28 -19.87 18.02 -9.54
C GLN A 28 -19.30 16.59 -9.60
N ALA A 29 -18.23 16.42 -10.36
CA ALA A 29 -17.30 15.37 -10.11
C ALA A 29 -16.84 15.62 -8.67
N VAL A 30 -17.36 14.83 -7.75
CA VAL A 30 -16.74 14.68 -6.43
C VAL A 30 -15.37 14.14 -6.76
N ALA A 31 -14.40 15.05 -6.84
CA ALA A 31 -13.00 14.70 -6.87
C ALA A 31 -12.70 14.06 -5.51
N ILE A 32 -12.83 12.74 -5.45
CA ILE A 32 -12.12 11.90 -4.51
C ILE A 32 -10.67 11.78 -5.06
N ALA A 33 -10.11 12.90 -5.41
CA ALA A 33 -8.69 13.11 -5.33
C ALA A 33 -8.49 13.70 -3.93
N GLY A 34 -8.18 12.83 -2.97
CA GLY A 34 -7.44 13.31 -1.84
C GLY A 34 -6.37 14.22 -2.44
N ARG A 35 -6.31 15.45 -2.01
CA ARG A 35 -5.26 16.37 -2.42
C ARG A 35 -3.95 15.65 -2.20
N ILE A 36 -3.43 15.06 -3.27
CA ILE A 36 -1.99 14.84 -3.39
C ILE A 36 -1.45 16.23 -3.13
N GLY A 37 -0.89 16.40 -1.93
CA GLY A 37 -0.63 17.70 -1.35
C GLY A 37 -0.04 18.64 -2.37
N ASP A 38 -0.50 19.88 -2.33
CA ASP A 38 0.16 20.97 -3.04
C ASP A 38 1.65 20.71 -3.00
N ARG A 39 2.25 20.43 -4.15
CA ARG A 39 3.70 20.39 -4.26
C ARG A 39 4.14 21.73 -3.69
N PRO A 40 4.86 21.80 -2.60
CA PRO A 40 5.45 23.05 -2.23
C PRO A 40 6.40 23.41 -3.37
N ASP A 41 6.07 24.48 -4.09
CA ASP A 41 6.93 25.10 -5.07
C ASP A 41 8.14 25.64 -4.33
N SER A 42 9.12 24.79 -4.13
CA SER A 42 10.54 25.13 -3.93
C SER A 42 11.33 23.94 -3.39
N ILE A 43 11.78 23.13 -4.31
CA ILE A 43 12.70 22.02 -4.05
C ILE A 43 14.14 22.56 -3.97
N THR A 44 14.39 23.51 -3.12
CA THR A 44 15.76 24.02 -2.92
C THR A 44 16.19 24.06 -1.46
N THR A 45 15.34 23.68 -0.52
CA THR A 45 15.76 23.52 0.86
C THR A 45 16.09 22.05 1.12
N PHE A 46 17.34 21.79 1.43
CA PHE A 46 17.74 20.49 1.98
C PHE A 46 16.84 20.19 3.18
N PRO A 47 16.38 18.94 3.34
CA PRO A 47 15.56 18.58 4.48
C PRO A 47 16.32 18.88 5.78
N GLY A 48 15.61 19.38 6.77
CA GLY A 48 16.16 19.62 8.10
C GLY A 48 16.58 18.30 8.80
N PRO A 49 17.28 18.40 9.93
CA PRO A 49 17.71 17.22 10.67
C PRO A 49 16.51 16.42 11.18
N THR A 50 16.76 15.17 11.55
CA THR A 50 15.77 14.30 12.17
C THR A 50 15.25 14.92 13.47
N PRO A 51 13.93 15.18 13.60
CA PRO A 51 13.33 15.61 14.86
C PRO A 51 13.52 14.55 15.95
N ARG A 52 13.65 14.99 17.20
CA ARG A 52 13.89 14.10 18.34
C ARG A 52 12.86 14.30 19.46
N LEU A 53 12.59 13.22 20.16
CA LEU A 53 11.85 13.24 21.42
C LEU A 53 12.75 13.66 22.59
N PRO A 54 12.17 14.02 23.75
CA PRO A 54 12.95 14.40 24.93
C PRO A 54 13.91 13.33 25.43
N ASP A 55 13.63 12.05 25.18
CA ASP A 55 14.49 10.90 25.51
C ASP A 55 15.66 10.70 24.54
N GLY A 56 15.72 11.52 23.49
CA GLY A 56 16.78 11.47 22.46
C GLY A 56 16.47 10.59 21.25
N HIS A 57 15.47 9.72 21.31
CA HIS A 57 15.08 8.92 20.14
C HIS A 57 14.49 9.78 19.01
N PRO A 58 14.61 9.38 17.76
CA PRO A 58 13.94 10.04 16.66
C PRO A 58 12.42 10.13 16.89
N ASP A 59 11.83 11.30 16.67
CA ASP A 59 10.39 11.48 16.64
C ASP A 59 9.84 10.88 15.33
N LEU A 60 9.13 9.77 15.40
CA LEU A 60 8.55 9.09 14.25
C LEU A 60 7.21 9.71 13.79
N GLY A 61 6.82 10.85 14.37
CA GLY A 61 5.68 11.65 13.91
C GLY A 61 4.67 11.99 14.99
N ASN A 62 4.29 11.05 15.84
CA ASN A 62 3.43 11.24 17.03
C ASN A 62 2.18 12.10 16.74
N GLY A 63 1.45 11.80 15.63
CA GLY A 63 0.24 12.50 15.25
C GLY A 63 0.45 13.91 14.65
N LYS A 64 1.70 14.32 14.36
CA LYS A 64 1.99 15.64 13.76
C LYS A 64 1.91 15.66 12.23
N GLY A 65 1.48 14.56 11.64
CA GLY A 65 1.38 14.32 10.21
C GLY A 65 1.35 12.82 9.91
N SER A 66 1.49 12.44 8.66
CA SER A 66 1.47 11.05 8.22
C SER A 66 2.66 10.67 7.36
N TRP A 67 3.00 9.40 7.36
CA TRP A 67 3.91 8.76 6.42
C TRP A 67 3.11 8.28 5.22
N ASN A 68 3.56 8.58 4.00
CA ASN A 68 2.82 8.32 2.77
C ASN A 68 3.62 7.37 1.86
N PRO A 69 3.47 6.05 2.03
CA PRO A 69 4.15 5.10 1.17
C PRO A 69 3.69 5.27 -0.28
N ARG A 70 4.59 4.95 -1.20
CA ARG A 70 4.23 4.79 -2.60
C ARG A 70 3.75 3.37 -2.85
N VAL A 71 2.99 3.18 -3.92
CA VAL A 71 2.70 1.82 -4.40
C VAL A 71 4.01 1.15 -4.79
N ILE A 72 4.31 0.04 -4.13
CA ILE A 72 5.39 -0.86 -4.50
C ILE A 72 4.75 -2.22 -4.76
N ALA A 73 4.39 -2.45 -6.00
CA ALA A 73 3.68 -3.67 -6.38
C ALA A 73 4.54 -4.92 -6.16
N ASN A 74 5.86 -4.80 -6.34
CA ASN A 74 6.82 -5.87 -6.15
C ASN A 74 7.97 -5.37 -5.27
N ILE A 75 8.00 -5.80 -4.01
CA ILE A 75 9.04 -5.39 -3.05
C ILE A 75 10.43 -5.94 -3.39
N ALA A 76 10.54 -6.95 -4.24
CA ALA A 76 11.81 -7.40 -4.80
C ALA A 76 12.32 -6.50 -5.95
N GLY A 77 11.50 -5.56 -6.44
CA GLY A 77 11.89 -4.59 -7.46
C GLY A 77 11.89 -5.13 -8.90
N VAL A 78 11.52 -6.38 -9.11
CA VAL A 78 11.53 -7.00 -10.45
C VAL A 78 10.24 -6.64 -11.18
N GLY A 79 10.38 -6.13 -12.42
CA GLY A 79 9.23 -5.95 -13.33
C GLY A 79 8.25 -4.86 -12.95
N ASP A 80 8.59 -3.97 -12.03
CA ASP A 80 7.73 -2.83 -11.69
C ASP A 80 7.77 -1.77 -12.81
N PRO A 81 6.65 -1.56 -13.56
CA PRO A 81 6.59 -0.60 -14.65
C PRO A 81 6.76 0.85 -14.15
N ASN A 82 6.53 1.10 -12.86
CA ASN A 82 6.64 2.42 -12.24
C ASN A 82 8.03 2.70 -11.66
N ARG A 83 9.01 1.84 -11.92
CA ARG A 83 10.34 1.91 -11.28
C ARG A 83 10.19 1.97 -9.77
N SER A 84 9.91 0.83 -9.19
CA SER A 84 9.79 0.67 -7.73
C SER A 84 10.88 1.48 -7.02
N PRO A 85 10.54 2.26 -6.01
CA PRO A 85 11.52 3.00 -5.22
C PRO A 85 12.40 2.09 -4.34
N VAL A 86 12.34 0.77 -4.53
CA VAL A 86 13.26 -0.13 -3.84
C VAL A 86 14.70 0.20 -4.20
N GLU A 87 15.56 0.22 -3.22
CA GLU A 87 16.96 0.61 -3.39
C GLU A 87 17.76 -0.41 -4.21
N ARG A 88 17.31 -1.66 -4.22
CA ARG A 88 17.98 -2.76 -4.89
C ARG A 88 16.98 -3.80 -5.39
N ILE A 89 17.20 -4.27 -6.62
CA ILE A 89 16.50 -5.46 -7.15
C ILE A 89 17.03 -6.70 -6.43
N VAL A 90 16.13 -7.56 -5.96
CA VAL A 90 16.45 -8.79 -5.25
C VAL A 90 16.05 -9.98 -6.13
N ASP A 91 16.98 -10.89 -6.35
CA ASP A 91 16.65 -12.21 -6.87
C ASP A 91 16.11 -13.06 -5.72
N VAL A 92 14.79 -13.22 -5.69
CA VAL A 92 14.11 -13.87 -4.57
C VAL A 92 14.44 -15.36 -4.51
N PRO A 93 14.98 -15.85 -3.39
CA PRO A 93 15.46 -17.23 -3.27
C PRO A 93 14.32 -18.20 -2.97
N PHE A 94 13.37 -18.36 -3.88
CA PHE A 94 12.20 -19.21 -3.69
C PHE A 94 12.54 -20.68 -3.45
N GLN A 95 11.79 -21.31 -2.55
CA GLN A 95 11.58 -22.77 -2.60
C GLN A 95 10.77 -23.14 -3.86
N PRO A 96 10.97 -24.33 -4.46
CA PRO A 96 10.27 -24.69 -5.71
C PRO A 96 8.73 -24.60 -5.61
N GLY A 97 8.14 -25.03 -4.49
CA GLY A 97 6.70 -24.93 -4.27
C GLY A 97 6.21 -23.50 -4.19
N ALA A 98 6.90 -22.65 -3.44
CA ALA A 98 6.58 -21.25 -3.29
C ALA A 98 6.70 -20.46 -4.61
N LYS A 99 7.69 -20.81 -5.44
CA LYS A 99 7.81 -20.26 -6.79
C LYS A 99 6.58 -20.54 -7.65
N GLY A 100 6.10 -21.78 -7.61
CA GLY A 100 4.88 -22.17 -8.33
C GLY A 100 3.64 -21.38 -7.89
N VAL A 101 3.49 -21.16 -6.58
CA VAL A 101 2.42 -20.31 -6.01
C VAL A 101 2.55 -18.86 -6.49
N TYR A 102 3.75 -18.30 -6.45
CA TYR A 102 4.01 -16.94 -6.94
C TYR A 102 3.64 -16.80 -8.42
N GLU A 103 4.10 -17.72 -9.27
CA GLU A 103 3.79 -17.71 -10.71
C GLU A 103 2.29 -17.87 -10.99
N GLU A 104 1.57 -18.66 -10.19
CA GLU A 104 0.12 -18.80 -10.29
C GLU A 104 -0.59 -17.48 -9.92
N ARG A 105 -0.19 -16.85 -8.84
CA ARG A 105 -0.73 -15.56 -8.41
C ARG A 105 -0.50 -14.47 -9.45
N GLN A 106 0.66 -14.47 -10.14
CA GLN A 106 0.95 -13.56 -11.23
C GLN A 106 -0.06 -13.67 -12.40
N ARG A 107 -0.58 -14.85 -12.67
CA ARG A 107 -1.58 -15.07 -13.70
C ARG A 107 -2.99 -14.58 -13.32
N ASN A 108 -3.32 -14.56 -12.03
CA ASN A 108 -4.67 -14.33 -11.53
C ASN A 108 -4.74 -13.29 -10.40
N LEU A 109 -3.85 -12.30 -10.39
CA LEU A 109 -3.67 -11.34 -9.30
C LEU A 109 -4.98 -10.75 -8.75
N GLN A 110 -5.84 -10.22 -9.62
CA GLN A 110 -7.05 -9.53 -9.18
C GLN A 110 -8.10 -10.45 -8.56
N GLN A 111 -8.12 -11.73 -8.92
CA GLN A 111 -9.12 -12.68 -8.44
C GLN A 111 -8.74 -13.32 -7.11
N GLN A 112 -7.45 -13.44 -6.83
CA GLN A 112 -6.93 -14.18 -5.67
C GLN A 112 -6.35 -13.27 -4.59
N ASP A 113 -6.10 -12.01 -4.90
CA ASP A 113 -5.52 -11.07 -3.96
C ASP A 113 -6.44 -10.90 -2.74
N PRO A 114 -5.96 -11.19 -1.51
CA PRO A 114 -6.76 -11.03 -0.29
C PRO A 114 -7.27 -9.60 -0.08
N GLU A 115 -6.51 -8.60 -0.49
CA GLU A 115 -6.89 -7.19 -0.37
C GLU A 115 -8.10 -6.86 -1.26
N SER A 116 -8.29 -7.55 -2.39
CA SER A 116 -9.49 -7.43 -3.23
C SER A 116 -10.76 -7.85 -2.51
N LYS A 117 -10.64 -8.65 -1.45
CA LYS A 117 -11.71 -9.09 -0.56
C LYS A 117 -11.81 -8.27 0.73
N CYS A 118 -11.14 -7.11 0.77
CA CYS A 118 -11.06 -6.25 1.94
C CYS A 118 -10.44 -6.92 3.18
N LEU A 119 -9.58 -7.92 2.99
CA LEU A 119 -8.77 -8.46 4.07
C LEU A 119 -7.56 -7.55 4.32
N PRO A 120 -7.06 -7.47 5.55
CA PRO A 120 -5.86 -6.70 5.85
C PRO A 120 -4.67 -7.18 4.99
N PRO A 121 -3.89 -6.26 4.39
CA PRO A 121 -2.75 -6.64 3.55
C PRO A 121 -1.65 -7.41 4.27
N GLY A 122 -1.55 -7.23 5.59
CA GLY A 122 -0.46 -7.80 6.38
C GLY A 122 0.85 -7.03 6.27
N ILE A 123 1.88 -7.52 6.95
CA ILE A 123 3.25 -6.99 6.92
C ILE A 123 4.11 -7.93 6.05
N PRO A 124 4.99 -7.41 5.18
CA PRO A 124 5.36 -5.99 5.01
C PRO A 124 4.49 -5.19 4.04
N ARG A 125 3.50 -5.81 3.40
CA ARG A 125 2.71 -5.21 2.31
C ARG A 125 2.08 -3.86 2.69
N MET A 126 1.61 -3.69 3.93
CA MET A 126 1.04 -2.41 4.39
C MET A 126 2.02 -1.24 4.28
N MET A 127 3.32 -1.50 4.35
CA MET A 127 4.35 -0.46 4.17
C MET A 127 4.59 -0.11 2.70
N ALA A 128 4.05 -0.90 1.77
CA ALA A 128 4.19 -0.78 0.31
C ALA A 128 2.88 -0.41 -0.41
N THR A 129 1.80 -0.14 0.33
CA THR A 129 0.50 0.31 -0.21
C THR A 129 0.41 1.85 -0.20
N PRO A 130 -0.40 2.47 -1.06
CA PRO A 130 -0.49 3.92 -1.17
C PRO A 130 -1.35 4.57 -0.07
N PHE A 131 -1.53 3.90 1.06
CA PHE A 131 -2.32 4.41 2.17
C PHE A 131 -1.42 5.01 3.24
N PRO A 132 -1.74 6.24 3.70
CA PRO A 132 -0.99 6.88 4.77
C PRO A 132 -1.10 6.11 6.08
N PHE A 133 -0.08 6.31 6.93
CA PHE A 133 -0.10 5.82 8.30
C PHE A 133 0.53 6.82 9.26
N GLN A 134 0.12 6.75 10.51
CA GLN A 134 0.72 7.49 11.62
C GLN A 134 1.41 6.55 12.60
N ILE A 135 2.48 7.04 13.21
CA ILE A 135 3.23 6.32 14.25
C ILE A 135 3.11 7.10 15.55
N PHE A 136 2.78 6.42 16.64
CA PHE A 136 2.72 6.96 17.99
C PHE A 136 3.66 6.18 18.90
N GLN A 137 4.61 6.89 19.47
CA GLN A 137 5.62 6.32 20.38
C GLN A 137 5.14 6.51 21.82
N LEU A 138 4.89 5.41 22.50
CA LEU A 138 4.55 5.36 23.92
C LEU A 138 5.74 4.81 24.71
N SER A 139 5.67 4.81 26.01
CA SER A 139 6.79 4.41 26.89
C SER A 139 7.15 2.92 26.79
N ASP A 140 6.19 2.07 26.44
CA ASP A 140 6.34 0.60 26.42
C ASP A 140 6.02 -0.02 25.06
N ARG A 141 5.61 0.79 24.07
CA ARG A 141 5.22 0.33 22.74
C ARG A 141 5.20 1.42 21.71
N VAL A 142 5.22 1.03 20.46
CA VAL A 142 4.98 1.89 19.30
C VAL A 142 3.73 1.42 18.58
N LEU A 143 2.79 2.34 18.31
CA LEU A 143 1.56 2.06 17.58
C LEU A 143 1.66 2.60 16.17
N PHE A 144 1.31 1.78 15.21
CA PHE A 144 1.07 2.17 13.82
C PHE A 144 -0.43 2.16 13.58
N VAL A 145 -0.97 3.28 13.11
CA VAL A 145 -2.37 3.44 12.73
C VAL A 145 -2.42 3.65 11.23
N PHE A 146 -3.11 2.78 10.51
CA PHE A 146 -3.17 2.80 9.05
C PHE A 146 -4.52 3.30 8.56
N GLU A 147 -4.52 4.13 7.53
CA GLU A 147 -5.74 4.57 6.85
C GLU A 147 -6.37 3.42 6.07
N GLY A 148 -5.57 2.68 5.31
CA GLY A 148 -6.02 1.54 4.53
C GLY A 148 -6.03 0.22 5.30
N GLY A 149 -6.34 -0.86 4.59
CA GLY A 149 -6.27 -2.23 5.13
C GLY A 149 -7.35 -2.54 6.17
N ALA A 150 -8.56 -2.00 6.01
CA ALA A 150 -9.70 -2.23 6.90
C ALA A 150 -9.55 -1.63 8.32
N HIS A 151 -8.99 -0.43 8.43
CA HIS A 151 -8.80 0.29 9.71
C HIS A 151 -8.01 -0.50 10.74
N VAL A 152 -6.89 -1.05 10.34
CA VAL A 152 -6.04 -1.82 11.24
C VAL A 152 -5.02 -0.93 11.94
N TRP A 153 -4.64 -1.36 13.11
CA TRP A 153 -3.50 -0.82 13.83
C TRP A 153 -2.54 -1.96 14.17
N ARG A 154 -1.29 -1.61 14.36
CA ARG A 154 -0.25 -2.56 14.78
C ARG A 154 0.42 -2.04 16.04
N THR A 155 0.66 -2.93 16.98
CA THR A 155 1.44 -2.65 18.18
C THR A 155 2.79 -3.35 18.09
N ILE A 156 3.87 -2.59 18.30
CA ILE A 156 5.22 -3.13 18.49
C ILE A 156 5.58 -2.88 19.95
N PHE A 157 5.69 -3.94 20.75
CA PHE A 157 6.03 -3.83 22.16
C PHE A 157 7.51 -3.58 22.35
N THR A 158 7.87 -2.52 23.10
CA THR A 158 9.26 -2.12 23.33
C THR A 158 9.67 -2.22 24.81
N ASP A 159 8.90 -2.95 25.61
CA ASP A 159 9.12 -3.15 27.06
C ASP A 159 10.05 -4.33 27.39
N GLY A 160 10.68 -4.93 26.37
CA GLY A 160 11.62 -6.03 26.54
C GLY A 160 11.00 -7.40 26.74
N ARG A 161 9.67 -7.53 26.51
CA ARG A 161 9.02 -8.85 26.54
C ARG A 161 9.50 -9.74 25.40
N PRO A 162 9.52 -11.07 25.57
CA PRO A 162 9.71 -12.01 24.46
C PRO A 162 8.40 -12.18 23.66
N HIS A 163 8.48 -12.77 22.49
CA HIS A 163 7.31 -13.29 21.77
C HIS A 163 6.56 -14.33 22.60
N PRO A 164 5.23 -14.43 22.45
CA PRO A 164 4.47 -15.57 22.98
C PRO A 164 5.06 -16.90 22.44
N LYS A 165 5.09 -17.94 23.28
CA LYS A 165 5.56 -19.27 22.85
C LYS A 165 4.70 -19.85 21.72
N GLU A 166 3.40 -19.56 21.77
CA GLU A 166 2.40 -19.99 20.80
C GLU A 166 1.58 -18.76 20.42
N PRO A 167 2.05 -17.92 19.49
CA PRO A 167 1.30 -16.75 19.05
C PRO A 167 0.04 -17.20 18.28
N ASN A 168 -1.08 -16.53 18.52
CA ASN A 168 -2.27 -16.74 17.68
C ASN A 168 -2.00 -16.18 16.29
N PRO A 169 -2.11 -16.97 15.21
CA PRO A 169 -1.86 -16.50 13.86
C PRO A 169 -2.78 -15.34 13.49
N SER A 170 -2.19 -14.25 13.01
CA SER A 170 -2.91 -13.03 12.65
C SER A 170 -2.38 -12.41 11.35
N PHE A 171 -3.09 -11.43 10.80
CA PHE A 171 -2.67 -10.71 9.60
C PHE A 171 -1.40 -9.87 9.80
N LEU A 172 -1.18 -9.35 11.02
CA LEU A 172 -0.07 -8.44 11.34
C LEU A 172 1.00 -9.08 12.22
N GLY A 173 0.77 -10.33 12.65
CA GLY A 173 1.66 -11.04 13.56
C GLY A 173 1.67 -10.46 14.99
N ASP A 174 2.50 -11.03 15.83
CA ASP A 174 2.91 -10.51 17.13
C ASP A 174 4.26 -9.79 16.95
N SER A 175 4.37 -8.54 17.40
CA SER A 175 5.55 -7.72 17.17
C SER A 175 6.13 -7.22 18.48
N ILE A 176 7.41 -7.50 18.67
CA ILE A 176 8.25 -6.88 19.69
C ILE A 176 9.29 -5.98 19.01
N GLY A 177 9.91 -5.06 19.76
CA GLY A 177 10.91 -4.18 19.17
C GLY A 177 11.85 -3.57 20.21
N HIS A 178 12.89 -2.98 19.69
CA HIS A 178 13.89 -2.25 20.46
C HIS A 178 14.54 -1.17 19.60
N TRP A 179 15.27 -0.28 20.24
CA TRP A 179 16.04 0.74 19.54
C TRP A 179 17.48 0.32 19.35
N GLU A 180 17.99 0.43 18.13
CA GLU A 180 19.40 0.35 17.77
C GLU A 180 19.87 1.72 17.29
N GLY A 181 20.39 2.53 18.21
CA GLY A 181 20.68 3.94 17.92
C GLY A 181 19.44 4.70 17.46
N ASP A 182 19.45 5.20 16.24
CA ASP A 182 18.33 5.94 15.63
C ASP A 182 17.32 5.08 14.88
N THR A 183 17.44 3.76 14.94
CA THR A 183 16.60 2.80 14.25
C THR A 183 15.70 2.04 15.22
N LEU A 184 14.40 2.12 15.01
CA LEU A 184 13.45 1.19 15.62
C LEU A 184 13.53 -0.13 14.85
N VAL A 185 13.90 -1.21 15.52
CA VAL A 185 13.86 -2.57 14.99
C VAL A 185 12.61 -3.26 15.51
N ALA A 186 11.81 -3.79 14.59
CA ALA A 186 10.64 -4.59 14.92
C ALA A 186 10.87 -6.03 14.47
N ASP A 187 10.59 -6.95 15.35
CA ASP A 187 10.66 -8.39 15.14
C ASP A 187 9.25 -8.94 15.22
N ALA A 188 8.77 -9.66 14.19
CA ALA A 188 7.40 -10.09 14.07
C ALA A 188 7.30 -11.55 13.65
N VAL A 189 6.46 -12.31 14.36
CA VAL A 189 6.15 -13.72 14.13
C VAL A 189 4.64 -13.96 14.28
N GLY A 190 4.17 -15.18 14.05
CA GLY A 190 2.76 -15.54 14.27
C GLY A 190 1.83 -14.96 13.20
N PHE A 191 2.23 -15.05 11.96
CA PHE A 191 1.39 -14.67 10.82
C PHE A 191 0.47 -15.83 10.40
N ASN A 192 -0.76 -15.48 9.95
CA ASN A 192 -1.59 -16.43 9.22
C ASN A 192 -1.22 -16.42 7.72
N GLU A 193 -1.59 -17.46 6.98
CA GLU A 193 -1.27 -17.58 5.55
C GLU A 193 -2.23 -16.80 4.63
N ALA A 194 -3.14 -15.99 5.19
CA ALA A 194 -4.18 -15.32 4.43
C ALA A 194 -3.71 -14.03 3.73
N THR A 195 -2.44 -13.69 3.82
CA THR A 195 -1.85 -12.48 3.21
C THR A 195 -0.80 -12.81 2.16
N TRP A 196 -0.41 -11.78 1.42
CA TRP A 196 0.73 -11.82 0.51
C TRP A 196 1.75 -10.78 0.97
N LEU A 197 3.03 -11.05 0.77
CA LEU A 197 4.09 -10.11 1.18
C LEU A 197 4.07 -8.80 0.38
N ASP A 198 3.46 -8.81 -0.81
CA ASP A 198 3.28 -7.67 -1.69
C ASP A 198 2.15 -7.90 -2.71
N GLN A 199 1.86 -6.89 -3.52
CA GLN A 199 0.86 -7.00 -4.58
C GLN A 199 1.29 -7.96 -5.70
N ALA A 200 2.59 -8.20 -5.88
CA ALA A 200 3.09 -9.17 -6.83
C ALA A 200 2.79 -10.62 -6.44
N GLY A 201 2.38 -10.86 -5.19
CA GLY A 201 1.92 -12.17 -4.74
C GLY A 201 3.00 -13.05 -4.16
N HIS A 202 4.10 -12.48 -3.64
CA HIS A 202 5.10 -13.26 -2.92
C HIS A 202 4.44 -14.02 -1.76
N PRO A 203 4.52 -15.35 -1.74
CA PRO A 203 3.89 -16.17 -0.73
C PRO A 203 4.68 -16.18 0.57
N HIS A 204 4.01 -16.56 1.65
CA HIS A 204 4.63 -16.95 2.90
C HIS A 204 3.79 -18.06 3.55
N THR A 205 4.32 -18.63 4.62
CA THR A 205 3.65 -19.62 5.47
C THR A 205 3.52 -19.10 6.90
N GLU A 206 2.93 -19.88 7.79
CA GLU A 206 2.90 -19.55 9.23
C GLU A 206 4.30 -19.51 9.88
N ALA A 207 5.33 -20.05 9.20
CA ALA A 207 6.72 -19.98 9.64
C ALA A 207 7.37 -18.61 9.35
N LEU A 208 6.62 -17.66 8.77
CA LEU A 208 7.14 -16.34 8.45
C LEU A 208 7.65 -15.61 9.69
N HIS A 209 8.88 -15.13 9.59
CA HIS A 209 9.52 -14.22 10.52
C HIS A 209 9.92 -12.95 9.74
N VAL A 210 9.52 -11.80 10.23
CA VAL A 210 9.79 -10.50 9.59
C VAL A 210 10.56 -9.61 10.55
N ILE A 211 11.72 -9.13 10.11
CA ILE A 211 12.49 -8.12 10.84
C ILE A 211 12.43 -6.82 10.05
N GLU A 212 11.88 -5.78 10.67
CA GLU A 212 11.73 -4.45 10.06
C GLU A 212 12.61 -3.43 10.75
N ARG A 213 13.08 -2.46 10.00
CA ARG A 213 13.96 -1.39 10.46
C ARG A 213 13.40 -0.04 10.01
N PHE A 214 13.07 0.80 10.96
CA PHE A 214 12.49 2.11 10.73
C PHE A 214 13.50 3.19 11.17
N THR A 215 14.07 3.90 10.23
CA THR A 215 15.05 4.96 10.50
C THR A 215 14.56 6.28 9.91
N ARG A 216 14.20 7.25 10.74
CA ARG A 216 13.89 8.59 10.25
C ARG A 216 15.20 9.31 9.94
N THR A 217 15.56 9.40 8.66
CA THR A 217 16.87 9.91 8.23
C THR A 217 16.95 11.44 8.21
N ASN A 218 15.80 12.11 8.16
CA ASN A 218 15.66 13.56 8.21
C ASN A 218 14.21 13.94 8.54
N GLU A 219 13.88 15.25 8.57
CA GLU A 219 12.51 15.69 8.88
C GLU A 219 11.43 15.12 7.96
N ARG A 220 11.77 14.73 6.72
CA ARG A 220 10.82 14.37 5.66
C ARG A 220 10.90 12.92 5.20
N THR A 221 11.83 12.12 5.72
CA THR A 221 12.11 10.80 5.14
C THR A 221 12.24 9.75 6.23
N LEU A 222 11.45 8.69 6.09
CA LEU A 222 11.60 7.43 6.81
C LEU A 222 12.24 6.42 5.85
N HIS A 223 13.40 5.89 6.20
CA HIS A 223 13.98 4.73 5.56
C HIS A 223 13.38 3.48 6.21
N TYR A 224 12.79 2.63 5.39
CA TYR A 224 12.21 1.35 5.78
C TYR A 224 13.01 0.22 5.14
N GLY A 225 13.52 -0.67 5.97
CA GLY A 225 14.15 -1.91 5.56
C GLY A 225 13.38 -3.10 6.13
N VAL A 226 13.28 -4.18 5.38
CA VAL A 226 12.64 -5.41 5.83
C VAL A 226 13.43 -6.62 5.40
N THR A 227 13.56 -7.58 6.32
CA THR A 227 14.09 -8.92 6.09
C THR A 227 12.96 -9.92 6.26
N ILE A 228 12.83 -10.79 5.29
CA ILE A 228 11.84 -11.86 5.21
C ILE A 228 12.57 -13.17 5.38
N ASP A 229 12.19 -13.91 6.40
CA ASP A 229 12.72 -15.24 6.70
C ASP A 229 11.54 -16.22 6.83
N ASP A 230 11.40 -17.11 5.87
CA ASP A 230 10.41 -18.16 5.87
C ASP A 230 11.01 -19.40 5.20
N PRO A 231 11.51 -20.36 5.97
CA PRO A 231 12.24 -21.53 5.44
C PRO A 231 11.36 -22.45 4.59
N HIS A 232 10.04 -22.35 4.69
CA HIS A 232 9.12 -23.12 3.86
C HIS A 232 8.84 -22.44 2.50
N ALA A 233 8.98 -21.12 2.43
CA ALA A 233 8.79 -20.35 1.21
C ALA A 233 10.11 -20.00 0.49
N TYR A 234 11.20 -19.83 1.23
CA TYR A 234 12.48 -19.35 0.70
C TYR A 234 13.64 -20.23 1.17
N THR A 235 14.66 -20.36 0.32
CA THR A 235 15.85 -21.17 0.62
C THR A 235 16.83 -20.46 1.56
N GLN A 236 16.69 -19.16 1.71
CA GLN A 236 17.43 -18.29 2.65
C GLN A 236 16.65 -17.00 2.88
N PRO A 237 16.90 -16.28 3.99
CA PRO A 237 16.35 -14.95 4.20
C PRO A 237 16.74 -13.99 3.08
N TRP A 238 15.83 -13.05 2.76
CA TRP A 238 16.09 -11.99 1.81
C TRP A 238 15.56 -10.65 2.32
N SER A 239 16.14 -9.55 1.83
CA SER A 239 15.83 -8.21 2.35
C SER A 239 15.61 -7.22 1.23
N THR A 240 14.77 -6.24 1.50
CA THR A 240 14.54 -5.07 0.65
C THR A 240 14.44 -3.81 1.48
N SER A 241 14.62 -2.64 0.84
CA SER A 241 14.51 -1.35 1.49
C SER A 241 14.04 -0.26 0.53
N TYR A 242 13.38 0.75 1.08
CA TYR A 242 12.90 1.93 0.35
C TYR A 242 12.61 3.08 1.31
N THR A 243 12.37 4.26 0.75
CA THR A 243 12.04 5.44 1.55
C THR A 243 10.57 5.78 1.49
N ILE A 244 10.03 6.26 2.61
CA ILE A 244 8.64 6.69 2.78
C ILE A 244 8.66 8.18 3.12
N PRO A 245 8.00 9.03 2.31
CA PRO A 245 7.95 10.47 2.56
C PRO A 245 6.99 10.85 3.69
N TRP A 246 7.34 11.92 4.40
CA TRP A 246 6.53 12.56 5.43
C TRP A 246 5.66 13.68 4.86
N ALA A 247 4.42 13.74 5.30
CA ALA A 247 3.50 14.84 5.07
C ALA A 247 3.12 15.50 6.40
N ALA A 248 3.75 16.63 6.69
CA ALA A 248 3.51 17.38 7.92
C ALA A 248 2.06 17.90 7.97
N GLY A 249 1.40 17.74 9.12
CA GLY A 249 0.03 18.18 9.34
C GLY A 249 -1.04 17.40 8.57
N ALA A 250 -0.67 16.33 7.84
CA ALA A 250 -1.64 15.49 7.17
C ALA A 250 -2.32 14.56 8.19
N GLU A 251 -3.63 14.45 8.08
CA GLU A 251 -4.46 13.58 8.90
C GLU A 251 -4.81 12.30 8.12
N LEU A 252 -5.19 11.24 8.86
CA LEU A 252 -5.75 10.04 8.28
C LEU A 252 -7.25 10.24 8.05
N TYR A 253 -7.75 9.70 6.94
CA TYR A 253 -9.16 9.73 6.60
C TYR A 253 -9.81 8.39 6.87
N GLU A 254 -11.12 8.41 7.03
CA GLU A 254 -11.90 7.18 7.06
C GLU A 254 -11.84 6.50 5.69
N TYR A 255 -11.52 5.21 5.70
CA TYR A 255 -11.48 4.37 4.50
C TYR A 255 -12.26 3.08 4.74
N ILE A 256 -13.38 2.92 4.06
CA ILE A 256 -14.21 1.71 4.14
C ILE A 256 -14.07 0.94 2.82
N CYS A 257 -13.30 -0.12 2.84
CA CYS A 257 -13.02 -0.93 1.65
C CYS A 257 -14.30 -1.43 0.97
N GLN A 258 -15.31 -1.89 1.73
CA GLN A 258 -16.57 -2.41 1.19
C GLN A 258 -17.40 -1.36 0.46
N GLU A 259 -17.34 -0.09 0.83
CA GLU A 259 -18.11 0.98 0.17
C GLU A 259 -17.64 1.26 -1.25
N THR A 260 -16.35 1.10 -1.51
CA THR A 260 -15.75 1.32 -2.82
C THR A 260 -15.66 0.04 -3.66
N ASN A 261 -15.86 -1.12 -3.05
CA ASN A 261 -15.78 -2.42 -3.70
C ASN A 261 -17.11 -2.75 -4.42
N ARG A 262 -17.28 -2.17 -5.62
CA ARG A 262 -18.46 -2.39 -6.48
C ARG A 262 -18.44 -3.73 -7.20
N ASP A 263 -17.33 -4.46 -7.16
CA ASP A 263 -17.11 -5.67 -7.94
C ASP A 263 -17.38 -6.98 -7.18
N LEU A 264 -17.86 -6.92 -5.94
CA LEU A 264 -18.22 -8.11 -5.15
C LEU A 264 -19.12 -9.09 -5.92
N GLY A 265 -20.02 -8.58 -6.75
CA GLY A 265 -20.89 -9.40 -7.60
C GLY A 265 -20.17 -10.10 -8.75
N HIS A 266 -19.04 -9.58 -9.21
CA HIS A 266 -18.24 -10.13 -10.31
C HIS A 266 -17.11 -11.04 -9.82
N MET A 267 -16.67 -10.88 -8.56
CA MET A 267 -15.61 -11.68 -7.96
C MET A 267 -16.09 -13.00 -7.37
N VAL A 268 -17.38 -13.13 -7.09
CA VAL A 268 -17.99 -14.39 -6.64
C VAL A 268 -18.68 -15.04 -7.83
N ARG A 269 -17.94 -15.72 -8.68
CA ARG A 269 -18.56 -16.69 -9.59
C ARG A 269 -19.08 -17.86 -8.79
N LYS A 270 -20.41 -18.06 -8.90
CA LYS A 270 -21.09 -19.27 -8.45
C LYS A 270 -20.57 -20.50 -9.20
#